data_22504e7fda68736ae2a526ae9d717fb4
#
_entry.id   22504e7fda68736ae2a526ae9d717fb4
#
_cell.length_a   1.000
_cell.length_b   1.000
_cell.length_c   1.000
_cell.angle_alpha   90.00
_cell.angle_beta   90.00
_cell.angle_gamma   90.00
#
_symmetry.space_group_name_H-M   'P 1'
#
loop_
_entity.id
_entity.type
_entity.pdbx_description
1 polymer ?
#
loop_
_entity_poly.entity_id
_entity_poly.type
_entity_poly.pdbx_seq_one_letter_code
_entity_poly.pdbx_strand_id
1 'polypeptide(L)'
;MALENPEALVALQDSLLQKNISSNQIKSLIVAHNKIGDSALDGGDYRKAIIHFSSAVQLSEEDPLLKYNLLIAEGHLLYKKGNKNGLWDAIQKYNRAAQLKPDRGDAHYYIGMSYHKIGDTEFDLIIESYEKALTLSLTPELRQKTEDALTVVLNREKRLKDFWK
;
A
#
# COMPACT_ATOMS: atom_id res chain seq x y z
N MET A 1 -20.16 -13.44 14.09
CA MET A 1 -19.93 -12.48 15.20
C MET A 1 -18.70 -11.59 14.99
N ALA A 2 -17.50 -12.13 14.71
CA ALA A 2 -16.28 -11.27 14.53
C ALA A 2 -16.28 -10.33 13.33
N LEU A 3 -17.12 -10.52 12.35
CA LEU A 3 -17.21 -9.70 11.12
C LEU A 3 -18.22 -8.55 11.23
N GLU A 4 -19.08 -8.56 12.23
CA GLU A 4 -20.12 -7.52 12.38
C GLU A 4 -19.65 -6.33 13.20
N ASN A 5 -18.74 -6.53 14.16
CA ASN A 5 -18.17 -5.44 14.96
C ASN A 5 -16.68 -5.71 15.24
N PRO A 6 -15.79 -5.39 14.29
CA PRO A 6 -14.35 -5.63 14.44
C PRO A 6 -13.72 -4.80 15.57
N GLU A 7 -14.19 -3.58 15.83
CA GLU A 7 -13.71 -2.73 16.92
C GLU A 7 -13.95 -3.35 18.29
N ALA A 8 -15.16 -3.91 18.51
CA ALA A 8 -15.48 -4.57 19.77
C ALA A 8 -14.61 -5.81 20.01
N LEU A 9 -14.28 -6.57 18.96
CA LEU A 9 -13.39 -7.72 19.08
C LEU A 9 -11.95 -7.30 19.42
N VAL A 10 -11.44 -6.26 18.75
CA VAL A 10 -10.10 -5.73 19.02
C VAL A 10 -10.00 -5.14 20.43
N ALA A 11 -11.06 -4.48 20.93
CA ALA A 11 -11.10 -3.96 22.31
C ALA A 11 -10.95 -5.06 23.38
N LEU A 12 -11.31 -6.30 23.05
CA LEU A 12 -11.16 -7.46 23.94
C LEU A 12 -9.81 -8.21 23.78
N GLN A 13 -8.96 -7.78 22.85
CA GLN A 13 -7.73 -8.50 22.50
C GLN A 13 -6.86 -8.82 23.71
N ASP A 14 -6.53 -7.83 24.54
CA ASP A 14 -5.64 -8.03 25.69
C ASP A 14 -6.22 -9.04 26.69
N SER A 15 -7.53 -8.97 26.93
CA SER A 15 -8.25 -9.90 27.78
C SER A 15 -8.30 -11.30 27.17
N LEU A 16 -8.36 -11.41 25.86
CA LEU A 16 -8.34 -12.68 25.15
C LEU A 16 -6.93 -13.29 25.17
N LEU A 17 -5.89 -12.52 24.89
CA LEU A 17 -4.50 -12.99 24.86
C LEU A 17 -3.99 -13.48 26.23
N GLN A 18 -4.53 -12.96 27.32
CA GLN A 18 -4.26 -13.46 28.68
C GLN A 18 -4.87 -14.83 28.97
N LYS A 19 -5.89 -15.24 28.19
CA LYS A 19 -6.56 -16.51 28.31
C LYS A 19 -6.12 -17.35 27.11
N ASN A 20 -5.56 -18.52 27.25
CA ASN A 20 -5.16 -19.40 26.16
C ASN A 20 -6.22 -19.41 25.03
N ILE A 21 -6.06 -18.51 24.06
CA ILE A 21 -7.01 -18.34 22.97
C ILE A 21 -6.83 -19.42 21.90
N SER A 22 -7.93 -19.84 21.29
CA SER A 22 -7.90 -20.80 20.20
C SER A 22 -7.36 -20.20 18.91
N SER A 23 -6.82 -21.04 18.01
CA SER A 23 -6.40 -20.62 16.67
C SER A 23 -7.51 -19.90 15.89
N ASN A 24 -8.78 -20.25 16.10
CA ASN A 24 -9.90 -19.59 15.45
C ASN A 24 -10.11 -18.16 15.98
N GLN A 25 -9.89 -17.93 17.26
CA GLN A 25 -9.95 -16.58 17.86
C GLN A 25 -8.81 -15.70 17.35
N ILE A 26 -7.59 -16.25 17.21
CA ILE A 26 -6.46 -15.54 16.59
C ILE A 26 -6.82 -15.14 15.16
N LYS A 27 -7.32 -16.06 14.33
CA LYS A 27 -7.77 -15.76 12.96
C LYS A 27 -8.83 -14.64 12.92
N SER A 28 -9.79 -14.70 13.85
CA SER A 28 -10.83 -13.66 13.95
C SER A 28 -10.25 -12.28 14.30
N LEU A 29 -9.25 -12.23 15.20
CA LEU A 29 -8.54 -10.98 15.53
C LEU A 29 -7.77 -10.44 14.32
N ILE A 30 -7.05 -11.30 13.59
CA ILE A 30 -6.35 -10.90 12.36
C ILE A 30 -7.33 -10.28 11.35
N VAL A 31 -8.46 -10.95 11.10
CA VAL A 31 -9.49 -10.43 10.18
C VAL A 31 -10.04 -9.10 10.66
N ALA A 32 -10.30 -8.94 11.97
CA ALA A 32 -10.80 -7.69 12.53
C ALA A 32 -9.78 -6.55 12.37
N HIS A 33 -8.51 -6.79 12.69
CA HIS A 33 -7.46 -5.81 12.49
C HIS A 33 -7.29 -5.42 11.02
N ASN A 34 -7.26 -6.38 10.10
CA ASN A 34 -7.20 -6.08 8.66
C ASN A 34 -8.37 -5.21 8.22
N LYS A 35 -9.60 -5.55 8.60
CA LYS A 35 -10.79 -4.79 8.20
C LYS A 35 -10.76 -3.34 8.70
N ILE A 36 -10.30 -3.11 9.94
CA ILE A 36 -10.15 -1.76 10.48
C ILE A 36 -8.99 -1.04 9.76
N GLY A 37 -7.89 -1.75 9.52
CA GLY A 37 -6.74 -1.22 8.79
C GLY A 37 -7.11 -0.79 7.37
N ASP A 38 -7.83 -1.63 6.61
CA ASP A 38 -8.32 -1.32 5.26
C ASP A 38 -9.24 -0.09 5.27
N SER A 39 -10.22 -0.05 6.17
CA SER A 39 -11.12 1.11 6.30
C SER A 39 -10.37 2.39 6.65
N ALA A 40 -9.36 2.32 7.50
CA ALA A 40 -8.52 3.46 7.85
C ALA A 40 -7.63 3.89 6.67
N LEU A 41 -7.11 2.93 5.89
CA LEU A 41 -6.31 3.17 4.69
C LEU A 41 -7.14 3.92 3.63
N ASP A 42 -8.35 3.44 3.35
CA ASP A 42 -9.29 4.06 2.42
C ASP A 42 -9.70 5.46 2.87
N GLY A 43 -9.85 5.66 4.17
CA GLY A 43 -10.12 6.97 4.77
C GLY A 43 -8.91 7.91 4.86
N GLY A 44 -7.70 7.47 4.46
CA GLY A 44 -6.47 8.26 4.51
C GLY A 44 -5.88 8.44 5.92
N ASP A 45 -6.37 7.69 6.92
CA ASP A 45 -5.79 7.60 8.26
C ASP A 45 -4.70 6.52 8.29
N TYR A 46 -3.60 6.82 7.65
CA TYR A 46 -2.47 5.89 7.52
C TYR A 46 -1.85 5.49 8.86
N ARG A 47 -1.94 6.33 9.89
CA ARG A 47 -1.42 5.99 11.22
C ARG A 47 -2.28 4.91 11.88
N LYS A 48 -3.60 5.05 11.82
CA LYS A 48 -4.53 4.03 12.32
C LYS A 48 -4.37 2.73 11.52
N ALA A 49 -4.27 2.81 10.20
CA ALA A 49 -4.02 1.64 9.35
C ALA A 49 -2.74 0.89 9.77
N ILE A 50 -1.62 1.59 9.98
CA ILE A 50 -0.35 1.00 10.42
C ILE A 50 -0.50 0.30 11.78
N ILE A 51 -1.18 0.91 12.75
CA ILE A 51 -1.40 0.30 14.07
C ILE A 51 -2.11 -1.05 13.91
N HIS A 52 -3.21 -1.09 13.15
CA HIS A 52 -3.99 -2.31 13.00
C HIS A 52 -3.28 -3.36 12.15
N PHE A 53 -2.62 -2.99 11.04
CA PHE A 53 -1.83 -3.94 10.26
C PHE A 53 -0.62 -4.49 11.05
N SER A 54 0.02 -3.66 11.87
CA SER A 54 1.10 -4.12 12.75
C SER A 54 0.59 -5.15 13.76
N SER A 55 -0.56 -4.93 14.37
CA SER A 55 -1.19 -5.90 15.28
C SER A 55 -1.53 -7.20 14.57
N ALA A 56 -2.04 -7.14 13.34
CA ALA A 56 -2.31 -8.33 12.53
C ALA A 56 -1.01 -9.12 12.23
N VAL A 57 0.08 -8.42 11.86
CA VAL A 57 1.40 -9.04 11.62
C VAL A 57 1.93 -9.71 12.90
N GLN A 58 1.78 -9.09 14.07
CA GLN A 58 2.19 -9.70 15.34
C GLN A 58 1.44 -11.00 15.67
N LEU A 59 0.18 -11.11 15.23
CA LEU A 59 -0.63 -12.32 15.40
C LEU A 59 -0.29 -13.43 14.39
N SER A 60 0.33 -13.09 13.25
CA SER A 60 0.76 -14.04 12.22
C SER A 60 1.94 -13.48 11.43
N GLU A 61 3.15 -13.64 11.97
CA GLU A 61 4.38 -13.06 11.41
C GLU A 61 4.76 -13.63 10.02
N GLU A 62 4.31 -14.82 9.69
CA GLU A 62 4.67 -15.48 8.44
C GLU A 62 3.75 -15.10 7.25
N ASP A 63 2.63 -14.41 7.48
CA ASP A 63 1.69 -14.08 6.43
C ASP A 63 2.20 -12.91 5.55
N PRO A 64 2.55 -13.16 4.27
CA PRO A 64 3.06 -12.13 3.39
C PRO A 64 2.02 -11.06 3.02
N LEU A 65 0.71 -11.38 3.09
CA LEU A 65 -0.35 -10.42 2.82
C LEU A 65 -0.43 -9.37 3.92
N LEU A 66 -0.32 -9.78 5.20
CA LEU A 66 -0.33 -8.86 6.33
C LEU A 66 0.86 -7.89 6.27
N LYS A 67 2.06 -8.43 5.98
CA LYS A 67 3.27 -7.61 5.79
C LYS A 67 3.13 -6.66 4.60
N TYR A 68 2.52 -7.12 3.52
CA TYR A 68 2.23 -6.30 2.35
C TYR A 68 1.36 -5.11 2.71
N ASN A 69 0.21 -5.33 3.37
CA ASN A 69 -0.72 -4.28 3.78
C ASN A 69 -0.04 -3.24 4.69
N LEU A 70 0.77 -3.71 5.65
CA LEU A 70 1.56 -2.83 6.52
C LEU A 70 2.51 -1.94 5.72
N LEU A 71 3.28 -2.52 4.80
CA LEU A 71 4.24 -1.78 3.97
C LEU A 71 3.56 -0.76 3.06
N ILE A 72 2.39 -1.07 2.50
CA ILE A 72 1.58 -0.13 1.71
C ILE A 72 1.15 1.06 2.59
N ALA A 73 0.63 0.80 3.79
CA ALA A 73 0.20 1.85 4.71
C ALA A 73 1.36 2.76 5.17
N GLU A 74 2.53 2.16 5.48
CA GLU A 74 3.75 2.90 5.80
C GLU A 74 4.22 3.76 4.62
N GLY A 75 4.20 3.20 3.41
CA GLY A 75 4.52 3.92 2.18
C GLY A 75 3.61 5.13 1.96
N HIS A 76 2.30 4.97 2.17
CA HIS A 76 1.34 6.07 2.06
C HIS A 76 1.57 7.18 3.09
N LEU A 77 1.92 6.80 4.33
CA LEU A 77 2.27 7.80 5.36
C LEU A 77 3.49 8.63 4.96
N LEU A 78 4.52 7.96 4.41
CA LEU A 78 5.75 8.60 3.93
C LEU A 78 5.48 9.46 2.69
N TYR A 79 4.71 8.94 1.73
CA TYR A 79 4.29 9.69 0.54
C TYR A 79 3.50 10.97 0.90
N LYS A 80 2.63 10.90 1.91
CA LYS A 80 1.86 12.05 2.41
C LYS A 80 2.74 13.15 2.96
N LYS A 81 3.90 12.85 3.58
CA LYS A 81 4.87 13.85 4.04
C LYS A 81 5.37 14.74 2.88
N GLY A 82 5.51 14.19 1.68
CA GLY A 82 5.74 14.91 0.44
C GLY A 82 7.11 15.52 0.25
N ASN A 83 8.01 15.44 1.23
CA ASN A 83 9.40 15.86 1.05
C ASN A 83 10.19 14.78 0.29
N LYS A 84 11.30 15.20 -0.35
CA LYS A 84 12.08 14.33 -1.23
C LYS A 84 12.54 13.04 -0.53
N ASN A 85 13.03 13.13 0.71
CA ASN A 85 13.48 11.96 1.47
C ASN A 85 12.31 11.03 1.80
N GLY A 86 11.16 11.58 2.22
CA GLY A 86 9.96 10.79 2.48
C GLY A 86 9.44 10.07 1.25
N LEU A 87 9.58 10.65 0.05
CA LEU A 87 9.19 10.00 -1.20
C LEU A 87 10.13 8.84 -1.55
N TRP A 88 11.45 8.99 -1.34
CA TRP A 88 12.40 7.89 -1.50
C TRP A 88 12.15 6.76 -0.51
N ASP A 89 11.88 7.09 0.75
CA ASP A 89 11.52 6.10 1.77
C ASP A 89 10.21 5.38 1.42
N ALA A 90 9.22 6.09 0.86
CA ALA A 90 7.97 5.49 0.38
C ALA A 90 8.24 4.48 -0.75
N ILE A 91 9.08 4.84 -1.73
CA ILE A 91 9.48 3.95 -2.82
C ILE A 91 10.12 2.67 -2.26
N GLN A 92 10.98 2.76 -1.24
CA GLN A 92 11.57 1.59 -0.61
C GLN A 92 10.50 0.68 0.04
N LYS A 93 9.49 1.26 0.71
CA LYS A 93 8.38 0.49 1.29
C LYS A 93 7.55 -0.21 0.22
N TYR A 94 7.20 0.49 -0.85
CA TYR A 94 6.45 -0.10 -1.97
C TYR A 94 7.24 -1.18 -2.72
N ASN A 95 8.56 -1.02 -2.92
CA ASN A 95 9.41 -2.05 -3.50
C ASN A 95 9.43 -3.33 -2.64
N ARG A 96 9.53 -3.19 -1.32
CA ARG A 96 9.43 -4.35 -0.41
C ARG A 96 8.05 -5.00 -0.47
N ALA A 97 6.98 -4.22 -0.59
CA ALA A 97 5.63 -4.75 -0.78
C ALA A 97 5.52 -5.53 -2.10
N ALA A 98 6.03 -4.98 -3.22
CA ALA A 98 6.05 -5.66 -4.51
C ALA A 98 6.81 -7.00 -4.48
N GLN A 99 7.88 -7.12 -3.69
CA GLN A 99 8.60 -8.38 -3.50
C GLN A 99 7.77 -9.43 -2.74
N LEU A 100 6.95 -9.01 -1.77
CA LEU A 100 6.08 -9.92 -1.01
C LEU A 100 4.88 -10.43 -1.83
N LYS A 101 4.37 -9.59 -2.73
CA LYS A 101 3.21 -9.88 -3.58
C LYS A 101 3.51 -9.50 -5.03
N PRO A 102 4.36 -10.30 -5.75
CA PRO A 102 4.85 -9.95 -7.08
C PRO A 102 3.77 -10.01 -8.18
N ASP A 103 2.63 -10.61 -7.89
CA ASP A 103 1.45 -10.68 -8.76
C ASP A 103 0.57 -9.40 -8.72
N ARG A 104 0.79 -8.51 -7.74
CA ARG A 104 0.01 -7.28 -7.54
C ARG A 104 0.69 -6.06 -8.15
N GLY A 105 -0.09 -5.29 -8.92
CA GLY A 105 0.40 -4.09 -9.61
C GLY A 105 0.32 -2.79 -8.80
N ASP A 106 -0.48 -2.76 -7.73
CA ASP A 106 -0.73 -1.55 -6.95
C ASP A 106 0.55 -0.96 -6.31
N ALA A 107 1.46 -1.79 -5.80
CA ALA A 107 2.75 -1.29 -5.29
C ALA A 107 3.57 -0.57 -6.38
N HIS A 108 3.60 -1.11 -7.62
CA HIS A 108 4.28 -0.47 -8.75
C HIS A 108 3.61 0.84 -9.17
N TYR A 109 2.28 0.92 -9.13
CA TYR A 109 1.56 2.18 -9.33
C TYR A 109 2.01 3.25 -8.32
N TYR A 110 2.10 2.91 -7.02
CA TYR A 110 2.54 3.84 -5.97
C TYR A 110 4.02 4.25 -6.11
N ILE A 111 4.87 3.36 -6.63
CA ILE A 111 6.27 3.68 -6.98
C ILE A 111 6.27 4.75 -8.08
N GLY A 112 5.52 4.55 -9.17
CA GLY A 112 5.39 5.52 -10.27
C GLY A 112 4.88 6.88 -9.80
N MET A 113 3.85 6.90 -8.94
CA MET A 113 3.35 8.13 -8.30
C MET A 113 4.44 8.85 -7.49
N SER A 114 5.26 8.10 -6.77
CA SER A 114 6.31 8.66 -5.93
C SER A 114 7.42 9.29 -6.77
N TYR A 115 7.88 8.61 -7.82
CA TYR A 115 8.82 9.17 -8.79
C TYR A 115 8.25 10.42 -9.47
N HIS A 116 6.99 10.38 -9.91
CA HIS A 116 6.33 11.52 -10.53
C HIS A 116 6.29 12.74 -9.60
N LYS A 117 6.09 12.52 -8.30
CA LYS A 117 6.09 13.59 -7.29
C LYS A 117 7.49 14.10 -6.94
N ILE A 118 8.54 13.28 -7.11
CA ILE A 118 9.93 13.71 -6.93
C ILE A 118 10.33 14.72 -8.01
N GLY A 119 9.91 14.52 -9.24
CA GLY A 119 10.12 15.46 -10.34
C GLY A 119 10.19 14.80 -11.72
N ASP A 120 10.25 15.65 -12.74
CA ASP A 120 10.18 15.24 -14.15
C ASP A 120 11.52 14.78 -14.76
N THR A 121 12.55 14.62 -13.95
CA THR A 121 13.85 14.13 -14.43
C THR A 121 13.92 12.61 -14.55
N GLU A 122 12.93 11.92 -13.96
CA GLU A 122 12.91 10.46 -13.81
C GLU A 122 11.84 9.82 -14.72
N PHE A 123 11.62 10.36 -15.94
CA PHE A 123 10.58 9.87 -16.85
C PHE A 123 10.63 8.36 -17.07
N ASP A 124 11.83 7.81 -17.30
CA ASP A 124 12.01 6.38 -17.56
C ASP A 124 11.52 5.54 -16.37
N LEU A 125 11.86 5.94 -15.13
CA LEU A 125 11.44 5.23 -13.92
C LEU A 125 9.93 5.35 -13.67
N ILE A 126 9.33 6.51 -13.98
CA ILE A 126 7.90 6.72 -13.86
C ILE A 126 7.14 5.83 -14.85
N ILE A 127 7.56 5.84 -16.13
CA ILE A 127 6.94 5.07 -17.21
C ILE A 127 7.06 3.58 -16.91
N GLU A 128 8.28 3.09 -16.63
CA GLU A 128 8.55 1.68 -16.29
C GLU A 128 7.68 1.20 -15.12
N SER A 129 7.52 2.03 -14.08
CA SER A 129 6.71 1.67 -12.91
C SER A 129 5.23 1.51 -13.27
N TYR A 130 4.66 2.43 -14.05
CA TYR A 130 3.25 2.34 -14.46
C TYR A 130 3.03 1.19 -15.47
N GLU A 131 3.92 1.02 -16.43
CA GLU A 131 3.85 -0.11 -17.38
C GLU A 131 3.92 -1.44 -16.63
N LYS A 132 4.85 -1.57 -15.67
CA LYS A 132 4.94 -2.76 -14.83
C LYS A 132 3.65 -3.01 -14.05
N ALA A 133 3.06 -1.97 -13.46
CA ALA A 133 1.79 -2.08 -12.76
C ALA A 133 0.68 -2.65 -13.67
N LEU A 134 0.60 -2.19 -14.92
CA LEU A 134 -0.41 -2.61 -15.91
C LEU A 134 -0.26 -4.05 -16.38
N THR A 135 0.95 -4.63 -16.29
CA THR A 135 1.17 -6.06 -16.59
C THR A 135 0.71 -6.99 -15.47
N LEU A 136 0.40 -6.47 -14.30
CA LEU A 136 0.06 -7.22 -13.10
C LEU A 136 -1.43 -7.08 -12.74
N SER A 137 -1.84 -7.76 -11.66
CA SER A 137 -3.21 -7.69 -11.16
C SER A 137 -3.49 -6.32 -10.54
N LEU A 138 -4.51 -5.64 -11.03
CA LEU A 138 -5.04 -4.36 -10.54
C LEU A 138 -6.55 -4.41 -10.48
N THR A 139 -7.15 -3.65 -9.55
CA THR A 139 -8.58 -3.38 -9.61
C THR A 139 -8.90 -2.55 -10.88
N PRO A 140 -10.11 -2.67 -11.45
CA PRO A 140 -10.49 -1.87 -12.64
C PRO A 140 -10.27 -0.37 -12.45
N GLU A 141 -10.60 0.14 -11.25
CA GLU A 141 -10.42 1.56 -10.92
C GLU A 141 -8.93 1.96 -10.90
N LEU A 142 -8.08 1.14 -10.27
CA LEU A 142 -6.64 1.46 -10.19
C LEU A 142 -5.97 1.28 -11.54
N ARG A 143 -6.42 0.34 -12.36
CA ARG A 143 -5.97 0.19 -13.75
C ARG A 143 -6.23 1.44 -14.56
N GLN A 144 -7.45 1.98 -14.53
CA GLN A 144 -7.80 3.21 -15.23
C GLN A 144 -6.94 4.38 -14.75
N LYS A 145 -6.77 4.56 -13.43
CA LYS A 145 -5.89 5.59 -12.86
C LYS A 145 -4.45 5.45 -13.35
N THR A 146 -3.96 4.22 -13.50
CA THR A 146 -2.59 3.95 -13.96
C THR A 146 -2.43 4.30 -15.45
N GLU A 147 -3.40 3.93 -16.30
CA GLU A 147 -3.42 4.26 -17.72
C GLU A 147 -3.47 5.77 -17.95
N ASP A 148 -4.32 6.48 -17.21
CA ASP A 148 -4.42 7.93 -17.26
C ASP A 148 -3.10 8.60 -16.83
N ALA A 149 -2.49 8.15 -15.74
CA ALA A 149 -1.22 8.66 -15.25
C ALA A 149 -0.09 8.43 -16.25
N LEU A 150 0.01 7.23 -16.82
CA LEU A 150 1.00 6.89 -17.86
C LEU A 150 0.82 7.79 -19.10
N THR A 151 -0.40 7.99 -19.56
CA THR A 151 -0.71 8.86 -20.70
C THR A 151 -0.25 10.30 -20.47
N VAL A 152 -0.48 10.84 -19.28
CA VAL A 152 -0.03 12.20 -18.89
C VAL A 152 1.49 12.30 -18.96
N VAL A 153 2.21 11.31 -18.42
CA VAL A 153 3.68 11.31 -18.38
C VAL A 153 4.27 11.19 -19.78
N LEU A 154 3.77 10.29 -20.62
CA LEU A 154 4.23 10.11 -22.00
C LEU A 154 4.04 11.40 -22.84
N ASN A 155 2.88 12.05 -22.71
CA ASN A 155 2.61 13.29 -23.39
C ASN A 155 3.53 14.44 -22.93
N ARG A 156 3.90 14.45 -21.65
CA ARG A 156 4.82 15.45 -21.11
C ARG A 156 6.25 15.20 -21.56
N GLU A 157 6.72 13.99 -21.52
CA GLU A 157 8.04 13.58 -22.03
C GLU A 157 8.19 13.96 -23.51
N LYS A 158 7.18 13.63 -24.34
CA LYS A 158 7.18 13.98 -25.76
C LYS A 158 7.31 15.49 -25.97
N ARG A 159 6.52 16.30 -25.26
CA ARG A 159 6.57 17.77 -25.37
C ARG A 159 7.94 18.32 -25.02
N LEU A 160 8.60 17.78 -23.99
CA LEU A 160 9.94 18.20 -23.62
C LEU A 160 10.96 17.81 -24.69
N LYS A 161 10.91 16.60 -25.23
CA LYS A 161 11.78 16.16 -26.34
C LYS A 161 11.60 16.99 -27.60
N ASP A 162 10.38 17.43 -27.90
CA ASP A 162 10.09 18.27 -29.07
C ASP A 162 10.53 19.74 -28.89
N PHE A 163 10.54 20.22 -27.64
CA PHE A 163 11.04 21.57 -27.31
C PHE A 163 12.57 21.72 -27.48
N TRP A 164 13.33 20.64 -27.30
CA TRP A 164 14.79 20.64 -27.40
C TRP A 164 15.33 20.26 -28.79
N LYS A 165 14.46 20.05 -29.79
CA LYS A 165 14.83 19.83 -31.21
C LYS A 165 14.84 21.15 -31.97
#